data_9185f4bed420949446467c352ffa82ce
#
_entry.id   9185f4bed420949446467c352ffa82ce
#
_cell.length_a   1.000
_cell.length_b   1.000
_cell.length_c   1.000
_cell.angle_alpha   90.00
_cell.angle_beta   90.00
_cell.angle_gamma   90.00
#
_symmetry.space_group_name_H-M   'P 1'
#
loop_
_entity.id
_entity.type
_entity.pdbx_description
1 polymer ?
#
loop_
_entity_poly.entity_id
_entity_poly.type
_entity_poly.pdbx_seq_one_letter_code
_entity_poly.pdbx_strand_id
1 'polypeptide(L)'
;ERTGKSVHLIYMSPQGKTLTQKRVKELANIDNIAILCGHYEGIDERVIEEIVDEEISVGDYVLTGGELPALILADSISRMIPGVLRNDEAFTLESHYNSLLEYPQYTRPYDWRGKTVPEVLISGHHENIEKWRRERSLERTFLRRPDMLSGAELSKKDIEFLQGLREKTSDELKNESNM
;
A
#
# COMPACT_ATOMS: atom_id res chain seq x y z
N GLU A 1 -33.81 -3.03 -14.16
CA GLU A 1 -33.88 -1.74 -14.90
C GLU A 1 -32.60 -0.96 -14.60
N ARG A 2 -31.79 -0.73 -15.64
CA ARG A 2 -30.56 0.07 -15.50
C ARG A 2 -30.98 1.51 -15.23
N THR A 3 -30.50 2.09 -14.15
CA THR A 3 -30.78 3.46 -13.69
C THR A 3 -30.26 4.55 -14.66
N GLY A 4 -29.88 4.22 -15.89
CA GLY A 4 -29.30 5.14 -16.88
C GLY A 4 -27.88 5.64 -16.56
N LYS A 5 -27.28 5.20 -15.44
CA LYS A 5 -25.90 5.50 -15.06
C LYS A 5 -25.00 4.31 -15.40
N SER A 6 -23.84 4.57 -15.95
CA SER A 6 -22.80 3.55 -16.14
C SER A 6 -22.37 3.00 -14.79
N VAL A 7 -22.34 1.69 -14.64
CA VAL A 7 -21.86 1.00 -13.43
C VAL A 7 -20.66 0.16 -13.83
N HIS A 8 -19.57 0.29 -13.12
CA HIS A 8 -18.37 -0.53 -13.30
C HIS A 8 -18.53 -1.81 -12.45
N LEU A 9 -18.67 -2.96 -13.09
CA LEU A 9 -18.88 -4.25 -12.43
C LEU A 9 -17.56 -4.98 -12.25
N ILE A 10 -17.18 -5.18 -10.98
CA ILE A 10 -15.95 -5.89 -10.58
C ILE A 10 -16.32 -7.27 -10.06
N TYR A 11 -15.72 -8.32 -10.61
CA TYR A 11 -15.79 -9.67 -10.08
C TYR A 11 -14.59 -9.97 -9.18
N MET A 12 -14.85 -10.38 -7.93
CA MET A 12 -13.80 -10.81 -7.01
C MET A 12 -13.39 -12.24 -7.33
N SER A 13 -12.24 -12.39 -7.95
CA SER A 13 -11.75 -13.66 -8.51
C SER A 13 -10.26 -13.86 -8.21
N PRO A 14 -9.81 -15.06 -7.79
CA PRO A 14 -8.38 -15.34 -7.62
C PRO A 14 -7.62 -15.34 -8.96
N GLN A 15 -8.32 -15.37 -10.11
CA GLN A 15 -7.74 -15.28 -11.45
C GLN A 15 -7.51 -13.84 -11.90
N GLY A 16 -8.14 -12.87 -11.22
CA GLY A 16 -8.03 -11.45 -11.53
C GLY A 16 -6.66 -10.86 -11.25
N LYS A 17 -6.44 -9.63 -11.71
CA LYS A 17 -5.23 -8.88 -11.38
C LYS A 17 -5.17 -8.56 -9.90
N THR A 18 -4.01 -8.74 -9.29
CA THR A 18 -3.82 -8.43 -7.86
C THR A 18 -4.06 -6.94 -7.60
N LEU A 19 -4.93 -6.65 -6.63
CA LEU A 19 -5.26 -5.30 -6.19
C LEU A 19 -4.00 -4.57 -5.71
N THR A 20 -3.79 -3.37 -6.21
CA THR A 20 -2.70 -2.49 -5.80
C THR A 20 -3.24 -1.14 -5.35
N GLN A 21 -2.46 -0.40 -4.55
CA GLN A 21 -2.85 0.95 -4.13
C GLN A 21 -3.06 1.90 -5.33
N LYS A 22 -2.32 1.70 -6.41
CA LYS A 22 -2.54 2.43 -7.67
C LYS A 22 -3.95 2.18 -8.21
N ARG A 23 -4.37 0.90 -8.29
CA ARG A 23 -5.70 0.54 -8.79
C ARG A 23 -6.80 1.05 -7.85
N VAL A 24 -6.60 0.99 -6.54
CA VAL A 24 -7.52 1.58 -5.55
C VAL A 24 -7.76 3.07 -5.80
N LYS A 25 -6.69 3.84 -6.05
CA LYS A 25 -6.80 5.27 -6.39
C LYS A 25 -7.60 5.52 -7.68
N GLU A 26 -7.40 4.69 -8.69
CA GLU A 26 -8.17 4.77 -9.95
C GLU A 26 -9.64 4.46 -9.73
N LEU A 27 -9.95 3.40 -8.97
CA LEU A 27 -11.32 2.99 -8.66
C LEU A 27 -12.05 4.02 -7.80
N ALA A 28 -11.37 4.72 -6.90
CA ALA A 28 -11.96 5.76 -6.06
C ALA A 28 -12.52 6.96 -6.87
N ASN A 29 -12.17 7.10 -8.16
CA ASN A 29 -12.70 8.12 -9.05
C ASN A 29 -13.90 7.62 -9.89
N ILE A 30 -14.37 6.39 -9.67
CA ILE A 30 -15.52 5.83 -10.38
C ILE A 30 -16.78 6.05 -9.54
N ASP A 31 -17.78 6.72 -10.11
CA ASP A 31 -19.01 7.10 -9.39
C ASP A 31 -19.84 5.91 -8.90
N ASN A 32 -19.92 4.84 -9.71
CA ASN A 32 -20.76 3.71 -9.39
C ASN A 32 -19.99 2.40 -9.64
N ILE A 33 -19.73 1.67 -8.58
CA ILE A 33 -19.10 0.35 -8.62
C ILE A 33 -20.10 -0.68 -8.09
N ALA A 34 -20.25 -1.78 -8.80
CA ALA A 34 -20.90 -2.99 -8.31
C ALA A 34 -19.85 -4.08 -8.11
N ILE A 35 -19.97 -4.86 -7.05
CA ILE A 35 -19.03 -5.93 -6.76
C ILE A 35 -19.78 -7.26 -6.84
N LEU A 36 -19.33 -8.15 -7.69
CA LEU A 36 -19.85 -9.50 -7.87
C LEU A 36 -19.01 -10.46 -7.02
N CYS A 37 -19.69 -11.18 -6.11
CA CYS A 37 -19.08 -12.17 -5.25
C CYS A 37 -19.51 -13.56 -5.71
N GLY A 38 -18.55 -14.37 -6.12
CA GLY A 38 -18.79 -15.77 -6.49
C GLY A 38 -18.78 -16.69 -5.28
N HIS A 39 -19.54 -17.78 -5.38
CA HIS A 39 -19.56 -18.89 -4.43
C HIS A 39 -19.32 -20.22 -5.14
N TYR A 40 -19.03 -21.27 -4.39
CA TYR A 40 -18.86 -22.63 -4.86
C TYR A 40 -17.79 -22.74 -5.95
N GLU A 41 -18.16 -23.30 -7.12
CA GLU A 41 -17.26 -23.51 -8.26
C GLU A 41 -17.02 -22.26 -9.12
N GLY A 42 -17.67 -21.12 -8.80
CA GLY A 42 -17.52 -19.86 -9.52
C GLY A 42 -18.78 -19.44 -10.29
N ILE A 43 -18.59 -18.59 -11.28
CA ILE A 43 -19.65 -18.02 -12.12
C ILE A 43 -19.46 -18.51 -13.55
N ASP A 44 -20.57 -18.71 -14.28
CA ASP A 44 -20.54 -19.10 -15.69
C ASP A 44 -19.69 -18.11 -16.50
N GLU A 45 -18.70 -18.61 -17.21
CA GLU A 45 -17.74 -17.81 -17.96
C GLU A 45 -18.43 -16.85 -18.95
N ARG A 46 -19.50 -17.28 -19.58
CA ARG A 46 -20.27 -16.44 -20.51
C ARG A 46 -20.87 -15.20 -19.84
N VAL A 47 -21.20 -15.30 -18.55
CA VAL A 47 -21.69 -14.16 -17.75
C VAL A 47 -20.53 -13.21 -17.44
N ILE A 48 -19.36 -13.76 -17.12
CA ILE A 48 -18.16 -12.97 -16.88
C ILE A 48 -17.78 -12.20 -18.13
N GLU A 49 -17.68 -12.88 -19.28
CA GLU A 49 -17.35 -12.27 -20.59
C GLU A 49 -18.35 -11.18 -21.03
N GLU A 50 -19.64 -11.34 -20.70
CA GLU A 50 -20.69 -10.43 -21.17
C GLU A 50 -20.86 -9.18 -20.30
N ILE A 51 -20.73 -9.28 -18.98
CA ILE A 51 -21.13 -8.19 -18.08
C ILE A 51 -20.05 -7.69 -17.12
N VAL A 52 -18.98 -8.44 -16.88
CA VAL A 52 -17.92 -8.04 -15.96
C VAL A 52 -16.93 -7.12 -16.65
N ASP A 53 -16.70 -5.96 -16.07
CA ASP A 53 -15.72 -4.99 -16.60
C ASP A 53 -14.30 -5.31 -16.15
N GLU A 54 -14.15 -5.91 -14.96
CA GLU A 54 -12.83 -6.21 -14.39
C GLU A 54 -12.89 -7.36 -13.39
N GLU A 55 -11.87 -8.22 -13.41
CA GLU A 55 -11.61 -9.20 -12.35
C GLU A 55 -10.47 -8.74 -11.46
N ILE A 56 -10.70 -8.76 -10.13
CA ILE A 56 -9.71 -8.35 -9.13
C ILE A 56 -9.46 -9.48 -8.13
N SER A 57 -8.17 -9.79 -7.91
CA SER A 57 -7.68 -10.66 -6.84
C SER A 57 -7.16 -9.83 -5.68
N VAL A 58 -7.33 -10.30 -4.45
CA VAL A 58 -6.72 -9.73 -3.24
C VAL A 58 -5.37 -10.35 -2.89
N GLY A 59 -4.89 -11.31 -3.67
CA GLY A 59 -3.59 -11.98 -3.49
C GLY A 59 -3.58 -13.39 -4.07
N ASP A 60 -2.41 -14.01 -4.08
CA ASP A 60 -2.19 -15.35 -4.64
C ASP A 60 -2.59 -16.46 -3.64
N TYR A 61 -3.85 -16.42 -3.22
CA TYR A 61 -4.46 -17.42 -2.34
C TYR A 61 -5.97 -17.47 -2.57
N VAL A 62 -6.60 -18.57 -2.19
CA VAL A 62 -8.04 -18.81 -2.39
C VAL A 62 -8.77 -18.65 -1.06
N LEU A 63 -9.91 -17.97 -1.09
CA LEU A 63 -10.86 -17.83 0.01
C LEU A 63 -12.15 -18.59 -0.30
N THR A 64 -12.98 -18.81 0.72
CA THR A 64 -14.22 -19.60 0.61
C THR A 64 -15.27 -18.94 -0.30
N GLY A 65 -15.22 -17.60 -0.43
CA GLY A 65 -16.17 -16.81 -1.24
C GLY A 65 -15.66 -15.40 -1.51
N GLY A 66 -16.38 -14.66 -2.32
CA GLY A 66 -16.00 -13.31 -2.76
C GLY A 66 -16.30 -12.20 -1.76
N GLU A 67 -17.00 -12.46 -0.65
CA GLU A 67 -17.45 -11.41 0.28
C GLU A 67 -16.30 -10.74 1.04
N LEU A 68 -15.34 -11.53 1.55
CA LEU A 68 -14.17 -10.98 2.24
C LEU A 68 -13.30 -10.14 1.29
N PRO A 69 -12.96 -10.62 0.08
CA PRO A 69 -12.32 -9.78 -0.94
C PRO A 69 -13.11 -8.50 -1.26
N ALA A 70 -14.43 -8.60 -1.37
CA ALA A 70 -15.28 -7.44 -1.62
C ALA A 70 -15.21 -6.40 -0.49
N LEU A 71 -15.16 -6.83 0.77
CA LEU A 71 -14.97 -5.94 1.91
C LEU A 71 -13.58 -5.28 1.90
N ILE A 72 -12.52 -6.02 1.54
CA ILE A 72 -11.17 -5.47 1.38
C ILE A 72 -11.16 -4.38 0.30
N LEU A 73 -11.79 -4.66 -0.85
CA LEU A 73 -11.88 -3.70 -1.95
C LEU A 73 -12.67 -2.46 -1.53
N ALA A 74 -13.85 -2.65 -0.91
CA ALA A 74 -14.71 -1.56 -0.47
C ALA A 74 -14.03 -0.68 0.58
N ASP A 75 -13.37 -1.25 1.58
CA ASP A 75 -12.61 -0.51 2.61
C ASP A 75 -11.48 0.29 1.95
N SER A 76 -10.69 -0.36 1.09
CA SER A 76 -9.56 0.27 0.42
C SER A 76 -9.97 1.48 -0.42
N ILE A 77 -11.08 1.38 -1.17
CA ILE A 77 -11.63 2.48 -1.98
C ILE A 77 -12.21 3.57 -1.10
N SER A 78 -13.01 3.20 -0.09
CA SER A 78 -13.71 4.16 0.78
C SER A 78 -12.74 5.10 1.48
N ARG A 79 -11.58 4.61 1.91
CA ARG A 79 -10.54 5.42 2.56
C ARG A 79 -9.97 6.52 1.65
N MET A 80 -10.11 6.40 0.32
CA MET A 80 -9.66 7.41 -0.65
C MET A 80 -10.72 8.47 -0.92
N ILE A 81 -11.94 8.31 -0.43
CA ILE A 81 -13.05 9.25 -0.64
C ILE A 81 -12.97 10.37 0.40
N PRO A 82 -13.00 11.65 -0.01
CA PRO A 82 -12.99 12.77 0.92
C PRO A 82 -14.07 12.68 1.99
N GLY A 83 -13.72 13.00 3.23
CA GLY A 83 -14.64 12.99 4.37
C GLY A 83 -14.89 11.61 5.00
N VAL A 84 -14.35 10.52 4.46
CA VAL A 84 -14.43 9.18 5.08
C VAL A 84 -13.43 9.05 6.23
N LEU A 85 -12.20 9.50 6.03
CA LEU A 85 -11.22 9.58 7.10
C LEU A 85 -11.28 10.94 7.79
N ARG A 86 -10.95 10.96 9.08
CA ARG A 86 -10.93 12.20 9.88
C ARG A 86 -9.97 13.26 9.33
N ASN A 87 -8.90 12.83 8.68
CA ASN A 87 -7.97 13.68 7.96
C ASN A 87 -7.82 13.11 6.55
N ASP A 88 -8.25 13.85 5.55
CA ASP A 88 -8.24 13.44 4.15
C ASP A 88 -6.82 13.22 3.59
N GLU A 89 -5.78 13.75 4.26
CA GLU A 89 -4.39 13.52 3.90
C GLU A 89 -3.72 12.39 4.70
N ALA A 90 -4.43 11.77 5.65
CA ALA A 90 -3.84 10.77 6.55
C ALA A 90 -3.21 9.59 5.80
N PHE A 91 -3.77 9.20 4.66
CA PHE A 91 -3.28 8.08 3.87
C PHE A 91 -2.06 8.42 2.99
N THR A 92 -1.73 9.71 2.80
CA THR A 92 -0.66 10.11 1.85
C THR A 92 0.74 9.68 2.28
N LEU A 93 0.95 9.50 3.58
CA LEU A 93 2.20 9.05 4.19
C LEU A 93 2.21 7.55 4.50
N GLU A 94 1.09 6.87 4.31
CA GLU A 94 0.99 5.43 4.56
C GLU A 94 1.71 4.61 3.49
N SER A 95 2.02 3.36 3.84
CA SER A 95 2.67 2.40 2.94
C SER A 95 1.91 2.25 1.63
N HIS A 96 2.64 2.12 0.53
CA HIS A 96 2.16 1.92 -0.84
C HIS A 96 1.55 3.15 -1.52
N TYR A 97 1.17 4.21 -0.81
CA TYR A 97 0.54 5.38 -1.43
C TYR A 97 1.48 6.09 -2.41
N ASN A 98 2.74 6.30 -2.02
CA ASN A 98 3.81 6.93 -2.81
C ASN A 98 4.91 5.93 -3.19
N SER A 99 4.55 4.65 -3.34
CA SER A 99 5.51 3.56 -3.64
C SER A 99 6.64 3.44 -2.62
N LEU A 100 6.39 3.79 -1.37
CA LEU A 100 7.29 3.59 -0.24
C LEU A 100 6.55 2.90 0.91
N LEU A 101 7.29 2.28 1.80
CA LEU A 101 6.79 1.83 3.09
C LEU A 101 6.81 2.99 4.09
N GLU A 102 5.81 3.02 4.96
CA GLU A 102 5.74 4.00 6.04
C GLU A 102 6.93 3.89 7.00
N TYR A 103 7.35 5.02 7.54
CA TYR A 103 8.37 5.09 8.59
C TYR A 103 7.89 4.44 9.89
N PRO A 104 8.80 4.07 10.83
CA PRO A 104 8.43 3.47 12.11
C PRO A 104 7.63 4.43 12.98
N GLN A 105 6.50 3.95 13.49
CA GLN A 105 5.66 4.67 14.44
C GLN A 105 6.08 4.34 15.89
N TYR A 106 5.98 5.33 16.76
CA TYR A 106 6.26 5.20 18.17
C TYR A 106 5.10 5.75 19.01
N THR A 107 4.89 5.14 20.18
CA THR A 107 3.88 5.57 21.14
C THR A 107 4.48 5.61 22.56
N ARG A 108 3.71 6.03 23.55
CA ARG A 108 4.10 5.97 24.96
C ARG A 108 4.15 4.53 25.46
N PRO A 109 5.04 4.24 26.44
CA PRO A 109 5.98 5.13 27.13
C PRO A 109 7.21 5.48 26.28
N TYR A 110 7.98 6.52 26.67
CA TYR A 110 9.22 6.91 26.01
C TYR A 110 10.27 5.78 26.00
N ASP A 111 10.45 5.11 27.12
CA ASP A 111 11.29 3.92 27.24
C ASP A 111 10.40 2.69 27.41
N TRP A 112 10.58 1.73 26.54
CA TRP A 112 9.96 0.42 26.65
C TRP A 112 11.03 -0.67 26.69
N ARG A 113 11.34 -1.17 27.88
CA ARG A 113 12.33 -2.25 28.09
C ARG A 113 13.73 -1.90 27.56
N GLY A 114 14.20 -0.69 27.80
CA GLY A 114 15.49 -0.19 27.32
C GLY A 114 15.52 0.24 25.86
N LYS A 115 14.37 0.24 25.16
CA LYS A 115 14.23 0.77 23.80
C LYS A 115 13.50 2.09 23.87
N THR A 116 14.21 3.18 23.55
CA THR A 116 13.68 4.53 23.64
C THR A 116 13.10 5.01 22.30
N VAL A 117 12.15 5.94 22.38
CA VAL A 117 11.71 6.70 21.21
C VAL A 117 12.88 7.55 20.70
N PRO A 118 13.16 7.60 19.38
CA PRO A 118 14.20 8.45 18.82
C PRO A 118 14.03 9.91 19.25
N GLU A 119 15.09 10.53 19.77
CA GLU A 119 15.05 11.90 20.30
C GLU A 119 14.59 12.94 19.26
N VAL A 120 14.91 12.73 17.99
CA VAL A 120 14.48 13.61 16.92
C VAL A 120 12.95 13.76 16.87
N LEU A 121 12.19 12.72 17.23
CA LEU A 121 10.72 12.73 17.20
C LEU A 121 10.09 13.54 18.34
N ILE A 122 10.85 13.79 19.41
CA ILE A 122 10.40 14.57 20.56
C ILE A 122 11.08 15.95 20.66
N SER A 123 11.96 16.26 19.70
CA SER A 123 12.73 17.51 19.68
C SER A 123 11.91 18.76 19.37
N GLY A 124 10.72 18.62 18.78
CA GLY A 124 9.89 19.73 18.29
C GLY A 124 10.40 20.39 17.00
N HIS A 125 11.52 19.93 16.43
CA HIS A 125 12.07 20.45 15.17
C HIS A 125 11.43 19.74 13.97
N HIS A 126 10.35 20.32 13.43
CA HIS A 126 9.55 19.72 12.35
C HIS A 126 10.37 19.29 11.12
N GLU A 127 11.28 20.12 10.65
CA GLU A 127 12.14 19.79 9.49
C GLU A 127 13.00 18.55 9.74
N ASN A 128 13.58 18.41 10.94
CA ASN A 128 14.38 17.24 11.28
C ASN A 128 13.53 15.99 11.43
N ILE A 129 12.30 16.13 11.95
CA ILE A 129 11.33 15.04 12.04
C ILE A 129 10.92 14.55 10.65
N GLU A 130 10.58 15.47 9.75
CA GLU A 130 10.20 15.10 8.37
C GLU A 130 11.37 14.44 7.59
N LYS A 131 12.58 14.98 7.74
CA LYS A 131 13.77 14.37 7.16
C LYS A 131 13.98 12.96 7.70
N TRP A 132 13.91 12.77 9.02
CA TRP A 132 14.07 11.47 9.65
C TRP A 132 13.00 10.47 9.16
N ARG A 133 11.75 10.90 9.10
CA ARG A 133 10.64 10.09 8.59
C ARG A 133 10.89 9.63 7.16
N ARG A 134 11.33 10.55 6.30
CA ARG A 134 11.66 10.25 4.90
C ARG A 134 12.80 9.25 4.79
N GLU A 135 13.89 9.46 5.51
CA GLU A 135 15.04 8.56 5.54
C GLU A 135 14.66 7.15 6.06
N ARG A 136 13.83 7.06 7.11
CA ARG A 136 13.37 5.75 7.63
C ARG A 136 12.41 5.04 6.68
N SER A 137 11.58 5.77 5.96
CA SER A 137 10.71 5.23 4.91
C SER A 137 11.54 4.65 3.75
N LEU A 138 12.53 5.39 3.27
CA LEU A 138 13.45 4.92 2.22
C LEU A 138 14.24 3.68 2.65
N GLU A 139 14.82 3.70 3.85
CA GLU A 139 15.57 2.57 4.39
C GLU A 139 14.69 1.31 4.54
N ARG A 140 13.48 1.45 5.10
CA ARG A 140 12.55 0.33 5.20
C ARG A 140 12.18 -0.24 3.83
N THR A 141 11.91 0.63 2.88
CA THR A 141 11.55 0.22 1.54
C THR A 141 12.72 -0.49 0.87
N PHE A 142 13.93 0.06 0.99
CA PHE A 142 15.15 -0.56 0.46
C PHE A 142 15.39 -1.97 1.02
N LEU A 143 15.21 -2.15 2.34
CA LEU A 143 15.48 -3.42 3.01
C LEU A 143 14.36 -4.46 2.83
N ARG A 144 13.09 -4.05 2.74
CA ARG A 144 11.94 -4.96 2.78
C ARG A 144 11.22 -5.12 1.46
N ARG A 145 11.17 -4.06 0.67
CA ARG A 145 10.44 -4.00 -0.59
C ARG A 145 11.19 -3.14 -1.62
N PRO A 146 12.43 -3.55 -1.98
CA PRO A 146 13.24 -2.80 -2.96
C PRO A 146 12.56 -2.66 -4.32
N ASP A 147 11.67 -3.57 -4.68
CA ASP A 147 10.85 -3.51 -5.89
C ASP A 147 10.01 -2.22 -5.99
N MET A 148 9.55 -1.68 -4.85
CA MET A 148 8.72 -0.48 -4.80
C MET A 148 9.50 0.79 -5.16
N LEU A 149 10.81 0.83 -4.96
CA LEU A 149 11.63 2.03 -5.23
C LEU A 149 11.58 2.48 -6.69
N SER A 150 11.34 1.56 -7.62
CA SER A 150 11.21 1.88 -9.04
C SER A 150 9.98 2.74 -9.39
N GLY A 151 8.95 2.71 -8.55
CA GLY A 151 7.73 3.49 -8.69
C GLY A 151 7.69 4.75 -7.82
N ALA A 152 8.71 4.98 -6.99
CA ALA A 152 8.75 6.11 -6.06
C ALA A 152 9.34 7.37 -6.70
N GLU A 153 8.75 8.51 -6.38
CA GLU A 153 9.35 9.82 -6.70
C GLU A 153 10.49 10.10 -5.74
N LEU A 154 11.73 10.04 -6.26
CA LEU A 154 12.94 10.21 -5.48
C LEU A 154 13.62 11.55 -5.80
N SER A 155 13.88 12.35 -4.78
CA SER A 155 14.72 13.55 -4.88
C SER A 155 16.20 13.18 -5.00
N LYS A 156 17.06 14.14 -5.37
CA LYS A 156 18.51 13.95 -5.38
C LYS A 156 19.04 13.48 -4.02
N LYS A 157 18.55 14.07 -2.92
CA LYS A 157 18.90 13.69 -1.55
C LYS A 157 18.49 12.25 -1.22
N ASP A 158 17.34 11.80 -1.69
CA ASP A 158 16.89 10.43 -1.50
C ASP A 158 17.80 9.43 -2.22
N ILE A 159 18.21 9.77 -3.45
CA ILE A 159 19.14 8.94 -4.24
C ILE A 159 20.50 8.83 -3.54
N GLU A 160 21.06 9.95 -3.08
CA GLU A 160 22.32 9.98 -2.33
C GLU A 160 22.23 9.14 -1.04
N PHE A 161 21.12 9.26 -0.30
CA PHE A 161 20.87 8.46 0.89
C PHE A 161 20.80 6.95 0.59
N LEU A 162 20.07 6.55 -0.46
CA LEU A 162 19.98 5.16 -0.90
C LEU A 162 21.32 4.59 -1.40
N GLN A 163 22.15 5.41 -2.05
CA GLN A 163 23.51 5.02 -2.44
C GLN A 163 24.38 4.72 -1.21
N GLY A 164 24.35 5.58 -0.20
CA GLY A 164 25.05 5.34 1.06
C GLY A 164 24.56 4.08 1.80
N LEU A 165 23.29 3.74 1.72
CA LEU A 165 22.76 2.48 2.27
C LEU A 165 23.30 1.25 1.53
N ARG A 166 23.37 1.31 0.18
CA ARG A 166 23.91 0.22 -0.65
C ARG A 166 25.37 -0.07 -0.33
N GLU A 167 26.18 0.98 -0.20
CA GLU A 167 27.60 0.86 0.14
C GLU A 167 27.79 0.19 1.51
N LYS A 168 27.07 0.64 2.54
CA LYS A 168 27.12 0.05 3.88
C LYS A 168 26.73 -1.44 3.87
N THR A 169 25.63 -1.78 3.22
CA THR A 169 25.18 -3.18 3.13
C THR A 169 26.18 -4.06 2.40
N SER A 170 26.83 -3.52 1.35
CA SER A 170 27.88 -4.25 0.60
C SER A 170 29.12 -4.52 1.44
N ASP A 171 29.50 -3.58 2.29
CA ASP A 171 30.68 -3.72 3.16
C ASP A 171 30.41 -4.68 4.34
N GLU A 172 29.19 -4.67 4.89
CA GLU A 172 28.77 -5.63 5.92
C GLU A 172 28.81 -7.07 5.39
N LEU A 173 28.29 -7.33 4.19
CA LEU A 173 28.30 -8.64 3.54
C LEU A 173 29.73 -9.14 3.24
N LYS A 174 30.65 -8.25 2.86
CA LYS A 174 32.06 -8.63 2.64
C LYS A 174 32.77 -9.01 3.95
N ASN A 175 32.45 -8.31 5.02
CA ASN A 175 33.04 -8.59 6.34
C ASN A 175 32.53 -9.91 6.93
N GLU A 176 31.25 -10.25 6.74
CA GLU A 176 30.69 -11.53 7.16
C GLU A 176 31.24 -12.72 6.33
N SER A 177 31.57 -12.50 5.04
CA SER A 177 32.13 -13.54 4.17
C SER A 177 33.60 -13.84 4.47
N ASN A 178 34.28 -12.99 5.23
CA ASN A 178 35.71 -13.11 5.59
C ASN A 178 35.92 -13.65 7.02
N MET A 179 34.86 -13.96 7.78
CA MET A 179 34.90 -14.66 9.08
C MET A 179 34.51 -16.13 8.96
#